data_2612cc713069279665d50856852d299f
#
_entry.id   2612cc713069279665d50856852d299f
#
_cell.length_a   1.000
_cell.length_b   1.000
_cell.length_c   1.000
_cell.angle_alpha   90.00
_cell.angle_beta   90.00
_cell.angle_gamma   90.00
#
_symmetry.space_group_name_H-M   'P 1'
#
loop_
_entity.id
_entity.type
_entity.pdbx_description
1 polymer ?
#
loop_
_entity_poly.entity_id
_entity_poly.type
_entity_poly.pdbx_seq_one_letter_code
_entity_poly.pdbx_strand_id
1 'polypeptide(L)'
;MCDYILNDISTDSDFTKIIYEYLIQTDAITGRQLCLILFDQNILAFDEDDIAGLSGGTIAPASFIKEKIQNLEITPAQLALDPCAGSCVITDTKTGEVLALVSYPGYDGNRLANTVDSDYFNSLQQNNARPLYNYATQQRTAPGSTFKMVSATAGLAEHVISTTEQIQDLGVYKNVSNEPRCWIYRSFHGSHGLINVSEALRDSCNYFFYEVGYRLSTNNYAMSYNNDAAENGIEKIQKYASLYGLNETTGIEIEESKPQVADSFPVMAA
;
A
#
# COMPACT_ATOMS: atom_id res chain seq x y z
N MET A 1 -2.59 -42.82 5.59
CA MET A 1 -1.75 -41.67 5.21
C MET A 1 -2.59 -40.56 4.58
N CYS A 2 -3.38 -40.78 3.53
CA CYS A 2 -4.25 -39.75 2.94
C CYS A 2 -5.23 -39.13 3.94
N ASP A 3 -5.91 -39.96 4.75
CA ASP A 3 -6.88 -39.49 5.75
C ASP A 3 -6.20 -38.64 6.85
N TYR A 4 -4.97 -38.97 7.23
CA TYR A 4 -4.19 -38.19 8.19
C TYR A 4 -3.83 -36.81 7.61
N ILE A 5 -3.35 -36.77 6.37
CA ILE A 5 -3.00 -35.50 5.68
C ILE A 5 -4.25 -34.64 5.49
N LEU A 6 -5.37 -35.23 5.05
CA LEU A 6 -6.62 -34.50 4.86
C LEU A 6 -7.16 -33.95 6.19
N ASN A 7 -7.04 -34.68 7.27
CA ASN A 7 -7.48 -34.24 8.59
C ASN A 7 -6.57 -33.12 9.14
N ASP A 8 -5.26 -33.22 8.94
CA ASP A 8 -4.29 -32.20 9.34
C ASP A 8 -4.49 -30.89 8.55
N ILE A 9 -4.60 -30.98 7.24
CA ILE A 9 -4.87 -29.85 6.36
C ILE A 9 -6.23 -29.21 6.64
N SER A 10 -7.27 -29.99 6.94
CA SER A 10 -8.62 -29.47 7.22
C SER A 10 -8.71 -28.68 8.53
N THR A 11 -7.76 -28.87 9.43
CA THR A 11 -7.65 -28.13 10.69
C THR A 11 -6.69 -26.94 10.61
N ASP A 12 -5.93 -26.83 9.52
CA ASP A 12 -5.03 -25.70 9.29
C ASP A 12 -5.82 -24.45 8.83
N SER A 13 -5.74 -23.38 9.65
CA SER A 13 -6.51 -22.17 9.40
C SER A 13 -6.06 -21.41 8.16
N ASP A 14 -4.78 -21.46 7.82
CA ASP A 14 -4.23 -20.71 6.67
C ASP A 14 -4.56 -21.46 5.37
N PHE A 15 -4.49 -22.77 5.37
CA PHE A 15 -4.95 -23.58 4.26
C PHE A 15 -6.46 -23.42 4.02
N THR A 16 -7.24 -23.38 5.09
CA THR A 16 -8.70 -23.18 5.02
C THR A 16 -9.04 -21.81 4.40
N LYS A 17 -8.33 -20.74 4.76
CA LYS A 17 -8.50 -19.41 4.15
C LYS A 17 -8.22 -19.43 2.64
N ILE A 18 -7.12 -20.06 2.21
CA ILE A 18 -6.76 -20.19 0.79
C ILE A 18 -7.87 -20.92 0.02
N ILE A 19 -8.45 -21.98 0.58
CA ILE A 19 -9.55 -22.71 -0.04
C ILE A 19 -10.80 -21.81 -0.15
N TYR A 20 -11.18 -21.09 0.91
CA TYR A 20 -12.33 -20.20 0.86
C TYR A 20 -12.13 -19.06 -0.15
N GLU A 21 -10.94 -18.45 -0.16
CA GLU A 21 -10.61 -17.43 -1.14
C GLU A 21 -10.74 -17.96 -2.59
N TYR A 22 -10.21 -19.14 -2.87
CA TYR A 22 -10.34 -19.79 -4.15
C TYR A 22 -11.80 -20.08 -4.52
N LEU A 23 -12.60 -20.58 -3.58
CA LEU A 23 -14.01 -20.89 -3.81
C LEU A 23 -14.85 -19.64 -4.10
N ILE A 24 -14.51 -18.50 -3.47
CA ILE A 24 -15.15 -17.21 -3.71
C ILE A 24 -14.70 -16.65 -5.06
N GLN A 25 -13.40 -16.67 -5.38
CA GLN A 25 -12.87 -16.17 -6.65
C GLN A 25 -13.36 -16.94 -7.88
N THR A 26 -13.66 -18.22 -7.72
CA THR A 26 -14.20 -19.10 -8.78
C THR A 26 -15.71 -19.13 -8.84
N ASP A 27 -16.42 -18.30 -8.05
CA ASP A 27 -17.88 -18.31 -7.90
C ASP A 27 -18.46 -19.65 -7.44
N ALA A 28 -17.64 -20.55 -6.89
CA ALA A 28 -18.12 -21.80 -6.28
C ALA A 28 -18.92 -21.53 -5.01
N ILE A 29 -18.57 -20.46 -4.28
CA ILE A 29 -19.39 -19.82 -3.25
C ILE A 29 -19.79 -18.45 -3.75
N THR A 30 -21.07 -18.26 -3.99
CA THR A 30 -21.61 -16.99 -4.46
C THR A 30 -21.65 -15.95 -3.32
N GLY A 31 -21.57 -14.66 -3.64
CA GLY A 31 -21.68 -13.60 -2.63
C GLY A 31 -22.98 -13.67 -1.82
N ARG A 32 -24.06 -14.19 -2.39
CA ARG A 32 -25.33 -14.44 -1.67
C ARG A 32 -25.18 -15.52 -0.63
N GLN A 33 -24.56 -16.63 -0.98
CA GLN A 33 -24.28 -17.73 -0.04
C GLN A 33 -23.36 -17.24 1.08
N LEU A 34 -22.36 -16.45 0.77
CA LEU A 34 -21.48 -15.83 1.77
C LEU A 34 -22.28 -15.00 2.77
N CYS A 35 -23.18 -14.12 2.31
CA CYS A 35 -24.02 -13.32 3.20
C CYS A 35 -24.91 -14.20 4.11
N LEU A 36 -25.50 -15.25 3.59
CA LEU A 36 -26.35 -16.16 4.38
C LEU A 36 -25.53 -16.96 5.41
N ILE A 37 -24.30 -17.36 5.09
CA ILE A 37 -23.37 -18.03 6.02
C ILE A 37 -23.06 -17.12 7.22
N LEU A 38 -22.96 -15.79 7.05
CA LEU A 38 -22.72 -14.87 8.15
C LEU A 38 -23.85 -14.90 9.22
N PHE A 39 -25.09 -15.07 8.79
CA PHE A 39 -26.24 -15.26 9.70
C PHE A 39 -26.21 -16.65 10.34
N ASP A 40 -25.95 -17.70 9.56
CA ASP A 40 -25.90 -19.09 10.03
C ASP A 40 -24.81 -19.30 11.10
N GLN A 41 -23.70 -18.62 10.96
CA GLN A 41 -22.60 -18.63 11.92
C GLN A 41 -22.75 -17.62 13.07
N ASN A 42 -23.87 -16.92 13.17
CA ASN A 42 -24.15 -15.89 14.17
C ASN A 42 -23.11 -14.74 14.18
N ILE A 43 -22.47 -14.46 13.04
CA ILE A 43 -21.60 -13.28 12.86
C ILE A 43 -22.47 -12.03 12.72
N LEU A 44 -23.57 -12.13 11.98
CA LEU A 44 -24.65 -11.14 11.93
C LEU A 44 -25.80 -11.56 12.82
N ALA A 45 -26.42 -10.60 13.48
CA ALA A 45 -27.65 -10.84 14.23
C ALA A 45 -28.77 -11.26 13.26
N PHE A 46 -29.60 -12.21 13.67
CA PHE A 46 -30.71 -12.70 12.85
C PHE A 46 -31.65 -11.55 12.45
N ASP A 47 -31.88 -11.43 11.14
CA ASP A 47 -32.81 -10.48 10.54
C ASP A 47 -33.59 -11.18 9.42
N GLU A 48 -34.91 -11.30 9.59
CA GLU A 48 -35.78 -12.03 8.67
C GLU A 48 -35.90 -11.29 7.31
N ASP A 49 -35.93 -9.96 7.31
CA ASP A 49 -36.07 -9.15 6.10
C ASP A 49 -34.81 -9.20 5.26
N ASP A 50 -33.64 -9.09 5.90
CA ASP A 50 -32.34 -9.21 5.25
C ASP A 50 -32.17 -10.61 4.62
N ILE A 51 -32.50 -11.68 5.38
CA ILE A 51 -32.39 -13.06 4.91
C ILE A 51 -33.34 -13.33 3.75
N ALA A 52 -34.59 -12.85 3.85
CA ALA A 52 -35.59 -12.98 2.77
C ALA A 52 -35.16 -12.18 1.53
N GLY A 53 -34.66 -10.97 1.71
CA GLY A 53 -34.18 -10.12 0.64
C GLY A 53 -32.95 -10.70 -0.10
N LEU A 54 -32.00 -11.23 0.64
CA LEU A 54 -30.84 -11.93 0.07
C LEU A 54 -31.27 -13.22 -0.66
N SER A 55 -32.10 -14.04 -0.04
CA SER A 55 -32.56 -15.31 -0.62
C SER A 55 -33.42 -15.07 -1.87
N GLY A 56 -34.30 -14.06 -1.83
CA GLY A 56 -35.17 -13.66 -2.94
C GLY A 56 -34.44 -12.87 -4.04
N GLY A 57 -33.20 -12.41 -3.80
CA GLY A 57 -32.39 -11.65 -4.77
C GLY A 57 -32.78 -10.18 -4.91
N THR A 58 -33.57 -9.64 -4.00
CA THR A 58 -33.93 -8.21 -3.94
C THR A 58 -32.82 -7.37 -3.35
N ILE A 59 -31.96 -7.96 -2.50
CA ILE A 59 -30.76 -7.33 -1.94
C ILE A 59 -29.52 -7.82 -2.68
N ALA A 60 -28.72 -6.88 -3.18
CA ALA A 60 -27.44 -7.19 -3.82
C ALA A 60 -26.36 -7.50 -2.76
N PRO A 61 -25.70 -8.66 -2.79
CA PRO A 61 -24.75 -9.09 -1.75
C PRO A 61 -23.62 -8.10 -1.49
N ALA A 62 -23.04 -7.52 -2.54
CA ALA A 62 -21.96 -6.55 -2.41
C ALA A 62 -22.39 -5.27 -1.68
N SER A 63 -23.62 -4.79 -1.94
CA SER A 63 -24.18 -3.61 -1.26
C SER A 63 -24.49 -3.92 0.20
N PHE A 64 -25.02 -5.09 0.47
CA PHE A 64 -25.30 -5.58 1.81
C PHE A 64 -24.03 -5.65 2.67
N ILE A 65 -22.99 -6.34 2.19
CA ILE A 65 -21.72 -6.44 2.92
C ILE A 65 -21.10 -5.08 3.17
N LYS A 66 -21.14 -4.18 2.15
CA LYS A 66 -20.62 -2.82 2.30
C LYS A 66 -21.35 -2.05 3.40
N GLU A 67 -22.67 -2.14 3.45
CA GLU A 67 -23.51 -1.51 4.48
C GLU A 67 -23.17 -2.06 5.86
N LYS A 68 -23.12 -3.38 6.02
CA LYS A 68 -22.80 -4.02 7.30
C LYS A 68 -21.39 -3.66 7.81
N ILE A 69 -20.41 -3.52 6.91
CA ILE A 69 -19.08 -3.01 7.26
C ILE A 69 -19.14 -1.53 7.68
N GLN A 70 -19.86 -0.69 6.95
CA GLN A 70 -20.02 0.73 7.27
C GLN A 70 -20.69 0.97 8.63
N ASN A 71 -21.64 0.11 8.98
CA ASN A 71 -22.34 0.13 10.26
C ASN A 71 -21.55 -0.54 11.39
N LEU A 72 -20.34 -1.05 11.11
CA LEU A 72 -19.50 -1.79 12.06
C LEU A 72 -20.15 -3.07 12.62
N GLU A 73 -21.08 -3.66 11.89
CA GLU A 73 -21.72 -4.93 12.24
C GLU A 73 -20.83 -6.13 11.93
N ILE A 74 -20.00 -6.03 10.88
CA ILE A 74 -18.98 -7.02 10.52
C ILE A 74 -17.64 -6.35 10.22
N THR A 75 -16.57 -7.10 10.41
CA THR A 75 -15.21 -6.68 10.05
C THR A 75 -14.73 -7.40 8.78
N PRO A 76 -13.80 -6.83 8.01
CA PRO A 76 -13.19 -7.53 6.87
C PRO A 76 -12.57 -8.88 7.23
N ALA A 77 -12.02 -9.01 8.44
CA ALA A 77 -11.44 -10.26 8.93
C ALA A 77 -12.47 -11.40 9.06
N GLN A 78 -13.72 -11.09 9.42
CA GLN A 78 -14.83 -12.07 9.50
C GLN A 78 -15.28 -12.57 8.12
N LEU A 79 -14.88 -11.87 7.06
CA LEU A 79 -15.13 -12.27 5.66
C LEU A 79 -13.97 -13.07 5.06
N ALA A 80 -13.04 -13.54 5.87
CA ALA A 80 -11.78 -14.18 5.45
C ALA A 80 -10.95 -13.33 4.46
N LEU A 81 -11.14 -12.01 4.49
CA LEU A 81 -10.29 -11.07 3.77
C LEU A 81 -8.99 -10.90 4.52
N ASP A 82 -7.91 -10.68 3.78
CA ASP A 82 -6.63 -10.35 4.39
C ASP A 82 -6.78 -9.14 5.32
N PRO A 83 -6.21 -9.19 6.53
CA PRO A 83 -6.35 -8.10 7.46
C PRO A 83 -5.72 -6.83 6.87
N CYS A 84 -6.57 -5.86 6.57
CA CYS A 84 -6.10 -4.54 6.17
C CYS A 84 -5.58 -3.78 7.38
N ALA A 85 -4.41 -3.18 7.22
CA ALA A 85 -3.85 -2.25 8.18
C ALA A 85 -3.61 -0.90 7.51
N GLY A 86 -3.64 0.15 8.29
CA GLY A 86 -3.39 1.50 7.77
C GLY A 86 -3.07 2.49 8.86
N SER A 87 -2.64 3.66 8.47
CA SER A 87 -2.36 4.76 9.37
C SER A 87 -2.73 6.10 8.76
N CYS A 88 -2.99 7.06 9.64
CA CYS A 88 -3.18 8.44 9.25
C CYS A 88 -2.41 9.34 10.24
N VAL A 89 -1.58 10.22 9.68
CA VAL A 89 -0.85 11.23 10.45
C VAL A 89 -1.24 12.60 9.90
N ILE A 90 -1.66 13.50 10.79
CA ILE A 90 -1.98 14.89 10.46
C ILE A 90 -1.07 15.78 11.30
N THR A 91 -0.32 16.63 10.63
CA THR A 91 0.58 17.60 11.25
C THR A 91 0.21 19.02 10.87
N ASP A 92 0.45 19.97 11.77
CA ASP A 92 0.41 21.39 11.44
C ASP A 92 1.66 21.75 10.62
N THR A 93 1.47 22.31 9.44
CA THR A 93 2.57 22.63 8.52
C THR A 93 3.44 23.83 8.97
N LYS A 94 2.99 24.61 9.96
CA LYS A 94 3.73 25.77 10.47
C LYS A 94 4.51 25.43 11.75
N THR A 95 3.93 24.60 12.63
CA THR A 95 4.50 24.30 13.94
C THR A 95 5.17 22.93 13.98
N GLY A 96 4.78 22.01 13.09
CA GLY A 96 5.19 20.60 13.12
C GLY A 96 4.41 19.77 14.15
N GLU A 97 3.47 20.38 14.88
CA GLU A 97 2.66 19.65 15.87
C GLU A 97 1.86 18.53 15.25
N VAL A 98 1.84 17.37 15.91
CA VAL A 98 1.03 16.22 15.49
C VAL A 98 -0.40 16.44 16.00
N LEU A 99 -1.32 16.73 15.10
CA LEU A 99 -2.74 16.94 15.37
C LEU A 99 -3.53 15.63 15.46
N ALA A 100 -3.13 14.63 14.70
CA ALA A 100 -3.66 13.28 14.77
C ALA A 100 -2.60 12.25 14.37
N LEU A 101 -2.59 11.11 15.07
CA LEU A 101 -1.75 9.97 14.78
C LEU A 101 -2.57 8.71 15.05
N VAL A 102 -2.98 8.03 13.98
CA VAL A 102 -3.93 6.91 14.04
C VAL A 102 -3.32 5.69 13.36
N SER A 103 -3.42 4.56 14.02
CA SER A 103 -3.12 3.24 13.45
C SER A 103 -4.37 2.37 13.46
N TYR A 104 -4.58 1.64 12.37
CA TYR A 104 -5.67 0.68 12.24
C TYR A 104 -5.09 -0.72 11.90
N PRO A 105 -5.60 -1.79 12.51
CA PRO A 105 -6.61 -1.81 13.55
C PRO A 105 -6.08 -1.26 14.87
N GLY A 106 -6.97 -0.65 15.65
CA GLY A 106 -6.69 -0.20 17.00
C GLY A 106 -7.04 -1.26 18.05
N TYR A 107 -6.87 -0.92 19.31
CA TYR A 107 -7.28 -1.75 20.44
C TYR A 107 -7.81 -0.89 21.61
N ASP A 108 -8.58 -1.50 22.49
CA ASP A 108 -9.06 -0.82 23.70
C ASP A 108 -7.98 -0.82 24.80
N GLY A 109 -7.28 0.32 24.90
CA GLY A 109 -6.24 0.51 25.92
C GLY A 109 -6.75 0.42 27.37
N ASN A 110 -8.05 0.67 27.64
CA ASN A 110 -8.60 0.57 28.97
C ASN A 110 -8.57 -0.86 29.51
N ARG A 111 -8.70 -1.86 28.63
CA ARG A 111 -8.59 -3.29 29.00
C ARG A 111 -7.17 -3.72 29.31
N LEU A 112 -6.18 -2.91 28.97
CA LEU A 112 -4.76 -3.17 29.23
C LEU A 112 -4.20 -2.27 30.35
N ALA A 113 -4.97 -1.28 30.82
CA ALA A 113 -4.58 -0.36 31.86
C ALA A 113 -4.86 -0.96 33.27
N ASN A 114 -4.02 -0.64 34.24
CA ASN A 114 -4.10 -1.07 35.64
C ASN A 114 -4.07 -2.62 35.81
N THR A 115 -5.19 -3.31 35.55
CA THR A 115 -5.26 -4.76 35.56
C THR A 115 -5.40 -5.23 34.13
N VAL A 116 -4.37 -5.89 33.63
CA VAL A 116 -4.33 -6.36 32.24
C VAL A 116 -5.32 -7.52 32.04
N ASP A 117 -6.24 -7.37 31.11
CA ASP A 117 -7.07 -8.45 30.60
C ASP A 117 -6.20 -9.39 29.74
N SER A 118 -5.75 -10.48 30.35
CA SER A 118 -4.80 -11.41 29.72
C SER A 118 -5.36 -12.10 28.49
N ASP A 119 -6.64 -12.44 28.47
CA ASP A 119 -7.28 -13.10 27.33
C ASP A 119 -7.36 -12.12 26.15
N TYR A 120 -7.73 -10.89 26.43
CA TYR A 120 -7.74 -9.84 25.43
C TYR A 120 -6.33 -9.56 24.87
N PHE A 121 -5.33 -9.43 25.73
CA PHE A 121 -3.94 -9.21 25.30
C PHE A 121 -3.43 -10.34 24.41
N ASN A 122 -3.70 -11.60 24.80
CA ASN A 122 -3.34 -12.75 23.98
C ASN A 122 -4.05 -12.73 22.62
N SER A 123 -5.32 -12.33 22.57
CA SER A 123 -6.05 -12.19 21.30
C SER A 123 -5.45 -11.12 20.39
N LEU A 124 -4.96 -10.00 20.95
CA LEU A 124 -4.26 -8.97 20.18
C LEU A 124 -2.91 -9.45 19.63
N GLN A 125 -2.16 -10.24 20.42
CA GLN A 125 -0.88 -10.81 19.97
C GLN A 125 -1.04 -11.82 18.84
N GLN A 126 -2.12 -12.60 18.85
CA GLN A 126 -2.42 -13.60 17.83
C GLN A 126 -3.10 -13.01 16.59
N ASN A 127 -3.48 -11.76 16.62
CA ASN A 127 -4.18 -11.11 15.51
C ASN A 127 -3.19 -10.78 14.37
N ASN A 128 -3.41 -11.37 13.21
CA ASN A 128 -2.57 -11.17 12.01
C ASN A 128 -2.52 -9.71 11.54
N ALA A 129 -3.54 -8.89 11.87
CA ALA A 129 -3.56 -7.47 11.58
C ALA A 129 -2.65 -6.65 12.54
N ARG A 130 -2.03 -7.31 13.54
CA ARG A 130 -1.03 -6.72 14.45
C ARG A 130 -1.49 -5.40 15.10
N PRO A 131 -2.62 -5.36 15.83
CA PRO A 131 -3.17 -4.13 16.39
C PRO A 131 -2.25 -3.44 17.42
N LEU A 132 -1.30 -4.16 18.01
CA LEU A 132 -0.30 -3.60 18.93
C LEU A 132 0.86 -2.89 18.19
N TYR A 133 0.96 -3.06 16.87
CA TYR A 133 1.99 -2.42 16.06
C TYR A 133 1.55 -1.02 15.63
N ASN A 134 2.37 -0.01 15.92
CA ASN A 134 2.05 1.36 15.52
C ASN A 134 2.40 1.60 14.04
N TYR A 135 1.42 1.39 13.18
CA TYR A 135 1.58 1.59 11.74
C TYR A 135 1.95 3.03 11.36
N ALA A 136 1.55 4.01 12.17
CA ALA A 136 1.80 5.42 11.89
C ALA A 136 3.28 5.80 12.04
N THR A 137 4.02 5.17 12.95
CA THR A 137 5.42 5.50 13.24
C THR A 137 6.40 4.40 12.88
N GLN A 138 5.96 3.15 12.81
CA GLN A 138 6.87 2.00 12.64
C GLN A 138 6.79 1.35 11.26
N GLN A 139 5.67 1.51 10.54
CA GLN A 139 5.51 0.89 9.22
C GLN A 139 6.36 1.60 8.17
N ARG A 140 7.20 0.84 7.49
CA ARG A 140 7.95 1.29 6.32
C ARG A 140 7.30 0.75 5.07
N THR A 141 6.85 1.65 4.22
CA THR A 141 6.27 1.33 2.91
C THR A 141 6.96 2.14 1.83
N ALA A 142 7.04 1.60 0.63
CA ALA A 142 7.53 2.35 -0.51
C ALA A 142 6.63 3.59 -0.74
N PRO A 143 7.18 4.80 -0.85
CA PRO A 143 6.41 6.03 -0.99
C PRO A 143 5.62 6.10 -2.30
N GLY A 144 5.97 5.28 -3.29
CA GLY A 144 5.33 5.29 -4.59
C GLY A 144 5.44 6.65 -5.28
N SER A 145 4.35 7.05 -6.02
CA SER A 145 4.35 8.30 -6.81
C SER A 145 4.48 9.58 -5.99
N THR A 146 4.32 9.54 -4.66
CA THR A 146 4.59 10.72 -3.81
C THR A 146 6.06 11.12 -3.83
N PHE A 147 6.96 10.16 -4.06
CA PHE A 147 8.40 10.42 -4.19
C PHE A 147 8.78 11.18 -5.49
N LYS A 148 7.88 11.27 -6.45
CA LYS A 148 8.12 12.03 -7.70
C LYS A 148 8.39 13.51 -7.46
N MET A 149 7.91 14.07 -6.36
CA MET A 149 8.25 15.44 -5.96
C MET A 149 9.75 15.59 -5.68
N VAL A 150 10.34 14.63 -4.98
CA VAL A 150 11.79 14.59 -4.72
C VAL A 150 12.56 14.44 -6.03
N SER A 151 12.12 13.52 -6.88
CA SER A 151 12.75 13.28 -8.20
C SER A 151 12.66 14.52 -9.11
N ALA A 152 11.54 15.23 -9.11
CA ALA A 152 11.37 16.47 -9.86
C ALA A 152 12.29 17.56 -9.34
N THR A 153 12.39 17.72 -8.02
CA THR A 153 13.30 18.68 -7.38
C THR A 153 14.76 18.38 -7.75
N ALA A 154 15.17 17.11 -7.66
CA ALA A 154 16.51 16.68 -8.08
C ALA A 154 16.75 17.03 -9.56
N GLY A 155 15.82 16.68 -10.45
CA GLY A 155 15.95 16.94 -11.88
C GLY A 155 16.06 18.42 -12.23
N LEU A 156 15.28 19.27 -11.57
CA LEU A 156 15.31 20.74 -11.77
C LEU A 156 16.58 21.37 -11.18
N ALA A 157 16.95 20.99 -9.97
CA ALA A 157 18.08 21.56 -9.25
C ALA A 157 19.45 21.12 -9.85
N GLU A 158 19.53 19.91 -10.38
CA GLU A 158 20.71 19.41 -11.11
C GLU A 158 20.70 19.81 -12.60
N HIS A 159 19.71 20.61 -13.01
CA HIS A 159 19.56 21.14 -14.38
C HIS A 159 19.48 20.07 -15.48
N VAL A 160 19.03 18.85 -15.14
CA VAL A 160 18.81 17.80 -16.14
C VAL A 160 17.43 17.88 -16.82
N ILE A 161 16.53 18.67 -16.24
CA ILE A 161 15.27 19.13 -16.84
C ILE A 161 15.04 20.61 -16.53
N SER A 162 14.14 21.25 -17.27
CA SER A 162 13.64 22.57 -16.96
C SER A 162 12.12 22.59 -16.77
N THR A 163 11.58 23.69 -16.23
CA THR A 163 10.13 23.82 -16.01
C THR A 163 9.31 23.87 -17.31
N THR A 164 9.93 24.25 -18.40
CA THR A 164 9.29 24.41 -19.72
C THR A 164 9.63 23.29 -20.70
N GLU A 165 10.67 22.51 -20.41
CA GLU A 165 11.04 21.38 -21.25
C GLU A 165 9.92 20.33 -21.27
N GLN A 166 9.66 19.82 -22.46
CA GLN A 166 8.69 18.74 -22.66
C GLN A 166 9.41 17.46 -23.05
N ILE A 167 8.99 16.34 -22.44
CA ILE A 167 9.46 15.00 -22.73
C ILE A 167 8.30 14.19 -23.32
N GLN A 168 8.57 13.50 -24.43
CA GLN A 168 7.60 12.66 -25.09
C GLN A 168 7.49 11.31 -24.37
N ASP A 169 6.33 11.04 -23.74
CA ASP A 169 6.00 9.72 -23.23
C ASP A 169 5.64 8.78 -24.38
N LEU A 170 6.39 7.70 -24.54
CA LEU A 170 6.16 6.64 -25.56
C LEU A 170 5.53 5.38 -24.93
N GLY A 171 5.13 5.43 -23.68
CA GLY A 171 4.53 4.31 -22.92
C GLY A 171 5.56 3.31 -22.40
N VAL A 172 6.55 2.91 -23.19
CA VAL A 172 7.63 1.99 -22.82
C VAL A 172 8.97 2.72 -22.86
N TYR A 173 9.70 2.74 -21.75
CA TYR A 173 10.99 3.41 -21.66
C TYR A 173 12.12 2.46 -22.07
N LYS A 174 12.77 2.72 -23.21
CA LYS A 174 13.73 1.80 -23.85
C LYS A 174 15.20 2.14 -23.59
N ASN A 175 15.51 3.21 -22.87
CA ASN A 175 16.90 3.60 -22.59
C ASN A 175 17.57 2.73 -21.51
N VAL A 176 16.82 1.80 -20.89
CA VAL A 176 17.31 0.84 -19.89
C VAL A 176 16.85 -0.58 -20.25
N SER A 177 17.63 -1.58 -19.88
CA SER A 177 17.48 -2.96 -20.36
C SER A 177 16.17 -3.65 -19.92
N ASN A 178 15.57 -3.24 -18.79
CA ASN A 178 14.32 -3.79 -18.27
C ASN A 178 13.06 -3.15 -18.88
N GLU A 179 13.22 -2.18 -19.79
CA GLU A 179 12.15 -1.50 -20.51
C GLU A 179 10.90 -1.19 -19.68
N PRO A 180 11.00 -0.42 -18.59
CA PRO A 180 9.87 -0.18 -17.71
C PRO A 180 8.75 0.59 -18.42
N ARG A 181 7.51 0.28 -18.02
CA ARG A 181 6.31 0.80 -18.68
C ARG A 181 5.60 1.84 -17.82
N CYS A 182 5.13 2.90 -18.45
CA CYS A 182 4.24 3.85 -17.80
C CYS A 182 2.93 3.19 -17.39
N TRP A 183 2.29 3.66 -16.32
CA TRP A 183 1.05 3.07 -15.82
C TRP A 183 -0.09 3.14 -16.87
N ILE A 184 -0.18 4.24 -17.60
CA ILE A 184 -1.20 4.40 -18.66
C ILE A 184 -1.00 3.38 -19.78
N TYR A 185 0.25 3.03 -20.10
CA TYR A 185 0.54 1.99 -21.09
C TYR A 185 0.15 0.60 -20.58
N ARG A 186 0.40 0.32 -19.27
CA ARG A 186 0.01 -0.97 -18.69
C ARG A 186 -1.49 -1.18 -18.67
N SER A 187 -2.26 -0.12 -18.39
CA SER A 187 -3.71 -0.19 -18.22
C SER A 187 -4.48 -0.04 -19.54
N PHE A 188 -3.99 0.82 -20.45
CA PHE A 188 -4.75 1.25 -21.62
C PHE A 188 -3.96 1.21 -22.93
N HIS A 189 -2.70 0.75 -22.91
CA HIS A 189 -1.76 0.82 -24.04
C HIS A 189 -1.60 2.24 -24.62
N GLY A 190 -1.86 3.26 -23.78
CA GLY A 190 -1.76 4.67 -24.12
C GLY A 190 -0.44 5.31 -23.71
N SER A 191 -0.33 6.62 -23.94
CA SER A 191 0.76 7.46 -23.47
C SER A 191 0.22 8.83 -23.03
N HIS A 192 1.00 9.58 -22.22
CA HIS A 192 0.66 10.96 -21.86
C HIS A 192 1.03 11.98 -22.95
N GLY A 193 1.72 11.53 -24.01
CA GLY A 193 2.17 12.43 -25.08
C GLY A 193 3.34 13.32 -24.65
N LEU A 194 3.38 14.52 -25.16
CA LEU A 194 4.42 15.50 -24.91
C LEU A 194 4.04 16.34 -23.68
N ILE A 195 4.75 16.18 -22.58
CA ILE A 195 4.42 16.77 -21.27
C ILE A 195 5.63 17.39 -20.60
N ASN A 196 5.41 18.46 -19.82
CA ASN A 196 6.41 19.07 -18.95
C ASN A 196 6.37 18.48 -17.53
N VAL A 197 7.25 18.92 -16.62
CA VAL A 197 7.36 18.40 -15.26
C VAL A 197 6.08 18.58 -14.43
N SER A 198 5.36 19.70 -14.60
CA SER A 198 4.11 19.94 -13.87
C SER A 198 2.99 19.01 -14.32
N GLU A 199 2.88 18.80 -15.63
CA GLU A 199 1.95 17.84 -16.22
C GLU A 199 2.31 16.40 -15.82
N ALA A 200 3.60 16.07 -15.82
CA ALA A 200 4.09 14.76 -15.38
C ALA A 200 3.79 14.45 -13.91
N LEU A 201 3.83 15.45 -13.02
CA LEU A 201 3.39 15.32 -11.62
C LEU A 201 1.88 15.17 -11.53
N ARG A 202 1.10 16.01 -12.23
CA ARG A 202 -0.37 15.96 -12.25
C ARG A 202 -0.88 14.58 -12.69
N ASP A 203 -0.33 14.06 -13.78
CA ASP A 203 -0.78 12.81 -14.41
C ASP A 203 -0.03 11.58 -13.89
N SER A 204 0.88 11.80 -12.93
CA SER A 204 1.72 10.76 -12.34
C SER A 204 2.47 9.92 -13.40
N CYS A 205 3.03 10.55 -14.42
CA CYS A 205 3.69 9.89 -15.54
C CYS A 205 4.99 9.21 -15.09
N ASN A 206 5.04 7.87 -15.15
CA ASN A 206 6.26 7.15 -14.80
C ASN A 206 7.36 7.33 -15.85
N TYR A 207 7.00 7.38 -17.14
CA TYR A 207 7.95 7.54 -18.23
C TYR A 207 8.82 8.80 -18.07
N PHE A 208 8.18 9.93 -17.75
CA PHE A 208 8.88 11.18 -17.50
C PHE A 208 9.95 11.03 -16.40
N PHE A 209 9.59 10.38 -15.29
CA PHE A 209 10.50 10.20 -14.16
C PHE A 209 11.54 9.09 -14.39
N TYR A 210 11.32 8.14 -15.28
CA TYR A 210 12.39 7.25 -15.75
C TYR A 210 13.45 8.05 -16.52
N GLU A 211 13.02 8.95 -17.39
CA GLU A 211 13.95 9.85 -18.10
C GLU A 211 14.72 10.77 -17.15
N VAL A 212 14.05 11.35 -16.15
CA VAL A 212 14.73 12.16 -15.12
C VAL A 212 15.81 11.34 -14.39
N GLY A 213 15.48 10.13 -13.94
CA GLY A 213 16.43 9.23 -13.27
C GLY A 213 17.60 8.84 -14.19
N TYR A 214 17.32 8.55 -15.43
CA TYR A 214 18.35 8.24 -16.44
C TYR A 214 19.31 9.43 -16.65
N ARG A 215 18.79 10.64 -16.81
CA ARG A 215 19.59 11.85 -17.00
C ARG A 215 20.44 12.19 -15.77
N LEU A 216 19.89 12.01 -14.56
CA LEU A 216 20.65 12.18 -13.33
C LEU A 216 21.82 11.19 -13.25
N SER A 217 21.65 9.97 -13.76
CA SER A 217 22.65 8.91 -13.74
C SER A 217 23.72 9.07 -14.83
N THR A 218 23.39 9.65 -15.98
CA THR A 218 24.32 9.75 -17.12
C THR A 218 25.11 11.06 -17.16
N ASN A 219 24.87 12.00 -16.27
CA ASN A 219 25.54 13.29 -16.12
C ASN A 219 25.61 14.20 -17.37
N ASN A 220 25.38 13.65 -18.54
CA ASN A 220 25.27 14.34 -19.82
C ASN A 220 24.44 13.50 -20.76
N TYR A 221 23.51 14.05 -21.47
CA TYR A 221 22.59 13.43 -22.42
C TYR A 221 23.21 12.50 -23.48
N ALA A 222 24.55 12.46 -23.57
CA ALA A 222 25.31 11.70 -24.57
C ALA A 222 26.05 10.49 -24.03
N MET A 223 26.00 10.18 -22.74
CA MET A 223 26.76 9.07 -22.17
C MET A 223 25.91 7.80 -22.08
N SER A 224 26.52 6.68 -22.41
CA SER A 224 25.94 5.36 -22.13
C SER A 224 25.77 5.18 -20.63
N TYR A 225 24.66 4.56 -20.24
CA TYR A 225 24.43 4.14 -18.88
C TYR A 225 25.57 3.20 -18.43
N ASN A 226 26.22 3.54 -17.33
CA ASN A 226 27.21 2.71 -16.67
C ASN A 226 26.96 2.71 -15.15
N ASN A 227 27.58 1.77 -14.43
CA ASN A 227 27.36 1.64 -13.00
C ASN A 227 27.80 2.88 -12.20
N ASP A 228 28.92 3.51 -12.58
CA ASP A 228 29.42 4.68 -11.88
C ASP A 228 28.49 5.90 -12.05
N ALA A 229 27.93 6.06 -13.26
CA ALA A 229 26.92 7.10 -13.52
C ALA A 229 25.60 6.82 -12.77
N ALA A 230 25.22 5.56 -12.62
CA ALA A 230 24.05 5.17 -11.85
C ALA A 230 24.20 5.49 -10.35
N GLU A 231 25.38 5.21 -9.78
CA GLU A 231 25.70 5.57 -8.39
C GLU A 231 25.60 7.07 -8.17
N ASN A 232 26.18 7.90 -9.04
CA ASN A 232 26.04 9.34 -8.97
C ASN A 232 24.57 9.80 -9.02
N GLY A 233 23.73 9.16 -9.79
CA GLY A 233 22.30 9.45 -9.84
C GLY A 233 21.60 9.15 -8.52
N ILE A 234 21.93 8.03 -7.87
CA ILE A 234 21.40 7.66 -6.56
C ILE A 234 21.84 8.68 -5.50
N GLU A 235 23.11 9.08 -5.45
CA GLU A 235 23.62 10.07 -4.52
C GLU A 235 22.89 11.40 -4.65
N LYS A 236 22.58 11.84 -5.87
CA LYS A 236 21.79 13.03 -6.12
C LYS A 236 20.38 12.89 -5.56
N ILE A 237 19.71 11.77 -5.81
CA ILE A 237 18.38 11.51 -5.27
C ILE A 237 18.39 11.49 -3.73
N GLN A 238 19.41 10.86 -3.12
CA GLN A 238 19.60 10.84 -1.66
C GLN A 238 19.77 12.25 -1.10
N LYS A 239 20.61 13.08 -1.72
CA LYS A 239 20.81 14.47 -1.33
C LYS A 239 19.49 15.22 -1.23
N TYR A 240 18.64 15.12 -2.26
CA TYR A 240 17.35 15.81 -2.24
C TYR A 240 16.34 15.15 -1.30
N ALA A 241 16.35 13.83 -1.15
CA ALA A 241 15.57 13.15 -0.12
C ALA A 241 15.94 13.62 1.29
N SER A 242 17.25 13.81 1.55
CA SER A 242 17.76 14.36 2.82
C SER A 242 17.29 15.80 3.06
N LEU A 243 17.27 16.64 2.04
CA LEU A 243 16.78 18.01 2.15
C LEU A 243 15.27 18.07 2.46
N TYR A 244 14.51 17.01 2.14
CA TYR A 244 13.13 16.85 2.55
C TYR A 244 12.98 16.17 3.93
N GLY A 245 14.08 15.85 4.64
CA GLY A 245 14.07 15.18 5.94
C GLY A 245 13.72 13.68 5.87
N LEU A 246 13.79 13.06 4.69
CA LEU A 246 13.32 11.67 4.49
C LEU A 246 14.34 10.60 4.92
N ASN A 247 15.54 10.97 5.33
CA ASN A 247 16.58 10.05 5.79
C ASN A 247 16.93 10.21 7.27
N GLU A 248 16.16 11.00 8.00
CA GLU A 248 16.33 11.24 9.44
C GLU A 248 15.07 10.87 10.20
N THR A 249 15.23 10.49 11.47
CA THR A 249 14.11 10.31 12.38
C THR A 249 13.46 11.65 12.69
N THR A 250 12.15 11.65 12.95
CA THR A 250 11.40 12.88 13.21
C THR A 250 11.68 13.47 14.59
N GLY A 251 12.20 12.66 15.51
CA GLY A 251 12.42 13.03 16.90
C GLY A 251 11.16 13.00 17.76
N ILE A 252 10.09 12.35 17.28
CA ILE A 252 8.88 12.10 18.08
C ILE A 252 9.24 11.25 19.31
N GLU A 253 8.58 11.48 20.46
CA GLU A 253 8.92 10.83 21.73
C GLU A 253 8.54 9.35 21.81
N ILE A 254 7.74 8.87 20.88
CA ILE A 254 7.36 7.45 20.78
C ILE A 254 8.25 6.73 19.77
N GLU A 255 8.27 5.40 19.83
CA GLU A 255 9.09 4.57 18.94
C GLU A 255 8.73 4.81 17.47
N GLU A 256 9.74 5.10 16.67
CA GLU A 256 9.65 5.24 15.21
C GLU A 256 10.68 4.37 14.48
N SER A 257 10.33 3.90 13.29
CA SER A 257 11.27 3.18 12.45
C SER A 257 12.33 4.10 11.86
N LYS A 258 13.58 3.63 11.82
CA LYS A 258 14.64 4.35 11.10
C LYS A 258 14.27 4.44 9.62
N PRO A 259 14.39 5.62 9.00
CA PRO A 259 14.15 5.78 7.57
C PRO A 259 15.13 4.94 6.75
N GLN A 260 14.74 4.59 5.56
CA GLN A 260 15.58 3.87 4.62
C GLN A 260 15.44 4.52 3.23
N VAL A 261 16.47 5.19 2.79
CA VAL A 261 16.63 5.66 1.42
C VAL A 261 17.60 4.74 0.70
N ALA A 262 17.36 4.45 -0.57
CA ALA A 262 18.24 3.59 -1.36
C ALA A 262 19.69 4.14 -1.33
N ASP A 263 20.64 3.32 -0.94
CA ASP A 263 22.05 3.69 -0.73
C ASP A 263 23.00 2.98 -1.69
N SER A 264 22.50 2.01 -2.46
CA SER A 264 23.28 1.30 -3.45
C SER A 264 22.41 0.77 -4.59
N PHE A 265 23.01 0.55 -5.74
CA PHE A 265 22.36 0.05 -6.96
C PHE A 265 21.58 -1.27 -6.77
N PRO A 266 22.06 -2.27 -6.01
CA PRO A 266 21.33 -3.52 -5.80
C PRO A 266 19.96 -3.36 -5.11
N VAL A 267 19.77 -2.29 -4.33
CA VAL A 267 18.50 -2.03 -3.61
C VAL A 267 17.41 -1.49 -4.53
N MET A 268 17.78 -0.88 -5.64
CA MET A 268 16.81 -0.34 -6.62
C MET A 268 16.34 -1.37 -7.65
N ALA A 269 16.98 -2.53 -7.72
CA ALA A 269 16.65 -3.61 -8.67
C ALA A 269 15.64 -4.63 -8.10
N ALA A 270 15.25 -4.52 -6.84
CA ALA A 270 14.25 -5.33 -6.17
C ALA A 270 12.92 -4.57 -6.05
#